data_3d7eb10385493980da1dcc6e72d5bfbb
#
_entry.id   3d7eb10385493980da1dcc6e72d5bfbb
#
_cell.length_a   1.000
_cell.length_b   1.000
_cell.length_c   1.000
_cell.angle_alpha   90.00
_cell.angle_beta   90.00
_cell.angle_gamma   90.00
#
_symmetry.space_group_name_H-M   'P 1'
#
loop_
_entity.id
_entity.type
_entity.pdbx_description
1 polymer ?
#
loop_
_entity_poly.entity_id
_entity_poly.type
_entity_poly.pdbx_seq_one_letter_code
_entity_poly.pdbx_strand_id
1 'polypeptide(L)'
;MDLIVRNARLSDRGDSGPYDVGIEAGRIVAIERRLTADAKVYDASGRLVCPGLIESHIHLDKSRIIDRCAPQPRAALSPVKGVTPLKAAMTVEDIRERAARTIEQCIRHGATRMRTQVEVDPGIGMRGFEAVRSLAADYRWAIDIEMCVFAQEGLTNYPGTDELLVEGLKRGAKLIGGAPRYDANPAGQIERVFELARQFDVDI
;
A
#
# COMPACT_ATOMS: atom_id res chain seq x y z
N MET A 1 3.21 15.50 27.35
CA MET A 1 2.58 15.69 26.03
C MET A 1 3.51 16.49 25.14
N ASP A 2 3.65 16.05 23.89
CA ASP A 2 4.53 16.72 22.92
C ASP A 2 3.74 17.66 22.02
N LEU A 3 2.44 17.36 21.83
CA LEU A 3 1.53 18.11 20.97
C LEU A 3 0.12 18.10 21.53
N ILE A 4 -0.56 19.24 21.41
CA ILE A 4 -2.00 19.36 21.62
C ILE A 4 -2.63 19.81 20.30
N VAL A 5 -3.56 19.00 19.75
CA VAL A 5 -4.45 19.44 18.69
C VAL A 5 -5.69 20.05 19.34
N ARG A 6 -5.78 21.38 19.29
CA ARG A 6 -6.81 22.16 19.98
C ARG A 6 -8.01 22.45 19.10
N ASN A 7 -9.17 22.62 19.72
CA ASN A 7 -10.42 22.99 19.04
C ASN A 7 -10.80 22.00 17.91
N ALA A 8 -10.56 20.71 18.11
CA ALA A 8 -10.85 19.66 17.14
C ALA A 8 -12.31 19.20 17.24
N ARG A 9 -13.00 19.07 16.11
CA ARG A 9 -14.27 18.36 16.03
C ARG A 9 -13.97 16.90 15.69
N LEU A 10 -14.26 15.97 16.62
CA LEU A 10 -13.90 14.56 16.45
C LEU A 10 -14.98 13.80 15.67
N SER A 11 -14.58 12.96 14.73
CA SER A 11 -15.49 12.22 13.84
C SER A 11 -16.38 11.21 14.57
N ASP A 12 -15.93 10.70 15.71
CA ASP A 12 -16.63 9.70 16.52
C ASP A 12 -17.54 10.30 17.62
N ARG A 13 -17.55 11.63 17.76
CA ARG A 13 -18.28 12.33 18.84
C ARG A 13 -19.40 13.24 18.36
N GLY A 14 -19.76 13.17 17.09
CA GLY A 14 -20.86 13.96 16.51
C GLY A 14 -20.69 15.46 16.77
N ASP A 15 -21.81 16.16 17.05
CA ASP A 15 -21.84 17.60 17.28
C ASP A 15 -21.61 18.01 18.75
N SER A 16 -20.98 17.16 19.54
CA SER A 16 -20.74 17.40 20.96
C SER A 16 -19.77 18.57 21.27
N GLY A 17 -19.35 19.34 20.25
CA GLY A 17 -18.47 20.50 20.33
C GLY A 17 -16.99 20.17 20.26
N PRO A 18 -16.10 21.19 20.30
CA PRO A 18 -14.67 20.98 20.12
C PRO A 18 -14.03 20.29 21.32
N TYR A 19 -12.98 19.55 21.04
CA TYR A 19 -12.11 18.87 21.99
C TYR A 19 -10.65 19.25 21.74
N ASP A 20 -9.84 19.12 22.78
CA ASP A 20 -8.38 19.10 22.66
C ASP A 20 -7.90 17.65 22.69
N VAL A 21 -7.00 17.28 21.79
CA VAL A 21 -6.37 15.96 21.70
C VAL A 21 -4.92 16.10 22.10
N GLY A 22 -4.54 15.47 23.21
CA GLY A 22 -3.16 15.44 23.70
C GLY A 22 -2.41 14.23 23.15
N ILE A 23 -1.22 14.49 22.62
CA ILE A 23 -0.35 13.47 21.99
C ILE A 23 1.00 13.46 22.73
N GLU A 24 1.53 12.28 22.97
CA GLU A 24 2.83 12.05 23.55
C GLU A 24 3.48 10.82 22.90
N ALA A 25 4.71 10.95 22.45
CA ALA A 25 5.46 9.90 21.77
C ALA A 25 4.65 9.24 20.62
N GLY A 26 3.91 10.05 19.84
CA GLY A 26 3.09 9.58 18.71
C GLY A 26 1.79 8.86 19.09
N ARG A 27 1.38 8.89 20.38
CA ARG A 27 0.14 8.27 20.87
C ARG A 27 -0.80 9.32 21.44
N ILE A 28 -2.10 9.13 21.22
CA ILE A 28 -3.13 9.92 21.89
C ILE A 28 -3.17 9.48 23.35
N VAL A 29 -2.92 10.43 24.27
CA VAL A 29 -2.90 10.20 25.72
C VAL A 29 -4.06 10.87 26.45
N ALA A 30 -4.69 11.86 25.83
CA ALA A 30 -5.86 12.55 26.41
C ALA A 30 -6.78 13.09 25.31
N ILE A 31 -8.10 13.10 25.57
CA ILE A 31 -9.12 13.77 24.76
C ILE A 31 -10.08 14.45 25.74
N GLU A 32 -9.98 15.77 25.85
CA GLU A 32 -10.75 16.56 26.82
C GLU A 32 -11.28 17.85 26.19
N ARG A 33 -12.20 18.55 26.89
CA ARG A 33 -12.70 19.84 26.44
C ARG A 33 -11.64 20.94 26.42
N ARG A 34 -10.69 20.85 27.32
CA ARG A 34 -9.55 21.76 27.44
C ARG A 34 -8.37 21.03 28.06
N LEU A 35 -7.25 21.06 27.38
CA LEU A 35 -5.99 20.56 27.90
C LEU A 35 -5.06 21.73 28.23
N THR A 36 -4.37 21.62 29.39
CA THR A 36 -3.35 22.58 29.82
C THR A 36 -2.06 21.80 30.03
N ALA A 37 -1.09 22.02 29.17
CA ALA A 37 0.26 21.45 29.28
C ALA A 37 1.24 22.36 28.53
N ASP A 38 2.50 22.29 28.93
CA ASP A 38 3.60 22.88 28.17
C ASP A 38 3.93 21.95 26.98
N ALA A 39 3.27 22.19 25.86
CA ALA A 39 3.34 21.39 24.65
C ALA A 39 3.16 22.27 23.41
N LYS A 40 3.66 21.79 22.27
CA LYS A 40 3.34 22.41 20.98
C LYS A 40 1.84 22.35 20.73
N VAL A 41 1.24 23.46 20.31
CA VAL A 41 -0.20 23.54 20.03
C VAL A 41 -0.44 23.71 18.53
N TYR A 42 -1.31 22.87 17.99
CA TYR A 42 -1.92 23.03 16.68
C TYR A 42 -3.41 23.30 16.83
N ASP A 43 -3.88 24.48 16.41
CA ASP A 43 -5.30 24.82 16.47
C ASP A 43 -6.03 24.29 15.23
N ALA A 44 -6.91 23.31 15.43
CA ALA A 44 -7.76 22.77 14.39
C ALA A 44 -8.88 23.73 13.97
N SER A 45 -9.14 24.80 14.77
CA SER A 45 -10.14 25.85 14.46
C SER A 45 -11.52 25.27 14.12
N GLY A 46 -11.97 24.26 14.84
CA GLY A 46 -13.25 23.58 14.62
C GLY A 46 -13.28 22.62 13.43
N ARG A 47 -12.14 22.37 12.78
CA ARG A 47 -12.07 21.39 11.69
C ARG A 47 -12.27 19.99 12.22
N LEU A 48 -12.75 19.12 11.31
CA LEU A 48 -12.88 17.71 11.59
C LEU A 48 -11.50 17.05 11.77
N VAL A 49 -11.36 16.28 12.84
CA VAL A 49 -10.22 15.41 13.11
C VAL A 49 -10.74 13.98 13.12
N CYS A 50 -10.17 13.14 12.30
CA CYS A 50 -10.53 11.73 12.15
C CYS A 50 -9.26 10.87 12.12
N PRO A 51 -9.38 9.53 12.29
CA PRO A 51 -8.27 8.62 12.02
C PRO A 51 -7.73 8.82 10.61
N GLY A 52 -6.44 8.53 10.43
CA GLY A 52 -5.81 8.60 9.11
C GLY A 52 -6.50 7.67 8.11
N LEU A 53 -6.54 8.08 6.85
CA LEU A 53 -7.13 7.29 5.78
C LEU A 53 -6.30 6.05 5.48
N ILE A 54 -6.96 5.02 4.97
CA ILE A 54 -6.34 3.75 4.58
C ILE A 54 -6.50 3.57 3.08
N GLU A 55 -5.38 3.48 2.35
CA GLU A 55 -5.38 3.02 0.96
C GLU A 55 -5.32 1.49 0.96
N SER A 56 -6.46 0.86 0.71
CA SER A 56 -6.60 -0.60 0.86
C SER A 56 -6.20 -1.40 -0.39
N HIS A 57 -6.02 -0.75 -1.55
CA HIS A 57 -5.67 -1.45 -2.79
C HIS A 57 -4.99 -0.54 -3.81
N ILE A 58 -3.68 -0.59 -3.89
CA ILE A 58 -2.88 0.15 -4.87
C ILE A 58 -1.76 -0.74 -5.44
N HIS A 59 -1.31 -0.42 -6.65
CA HIS A 59 -0.14 -1.03 -7.29
C HIS A 59 0.98 0.00 -7.38
N LEU A 60 1.81 0.12 -6.35
CA LEU A 60 2.94 1.05 -6.33
C LEU A 60 3.98 0.71 -7.40
N ASP A 61 4.22 -0.57 -7.64
CA ASP A 61 5.15 -1.09 -8.65
C ASP A 61 4.80 -0.64 -10.07
N LYS A 62 3.50 -0.43 -10.35
CA LYS A 62 2.97 -0.03 -11.66
C LYS A 62 2.37 1.37 -11.67
N SER A 63 2.51 2.14 -10.61
CA SER A 63 1.98 3.50 -10.57
C SER A 63 2.68 4.40 -11.60
N ARG A 64 1.93 5.38 -12.17
CA ARG A 64 2.45 6.43 -13.07
C ARG A 64 3.18 5.92 -14.32
N ILE A 65 2.68 4.85 -14.95
CA ILE A 65 3.26 4.30 -16.19
C ILE A 65 2.34 4.43 -17.40
N ILE A 66 1.18 5.04 -17.25
CA ILE A 66 0.16 5.09 -18.31
C ILE A 66 0.70 5.70 -19.61
N ASP A 67 1.54 6.72 -19.50
CA ASP A 67 2.13 7.41 -20.65
C ASP A 67 3.15 6.55 -21.43
N ARG A 68 3.57 5.42 -20.83
CA ARG A 68 4.48 4.46 -21.45
C ARG A 68 3.74 3.30 -22.11
N CYS A 69 2.45 3.14 -21.78
CA CYS A 69 1.64 2.06 -22.34
C CYS A 69 1.24 2.38 -23.79
N ALA A 70 1.33 1.39 -24.67
CA ALA A 70 0.84 1.54 -26.01
C ALA A 70 -0.68 1.81 -26.01
N PRO A 71 -1.19 2.71 -26.88
CA PRO A 71 -2.62 2.94 -27.00
C PRO A 71 -3.37 1.63 -27.28
N GLN A 72 -4.46 1.39 -26.56
CA GLN A 72 -5.31 0.22 -26.76
C GLN A 72 -6.71 0.67 -27.18
N PRO A 73 -7.36 -0.04 -28.12
CA PRO A 73 -8.76 0.20 -28.45
C PRO A 73 -9.63 0.06 -27.19
N ARG A 74 -10.62 0.95 -27.00
CA ARG A 74 -11.48 0.96 -25.80
C ARG A 74 -12.14 -0.40 -25.52
N ALA A 75 -12.52 -1.13 -26.56
CA ALA A 75 -13.13 -2.46 -26.44
C ALA A 75 -12.15 -3.57 -26.01
N ALA A 76 -10.84 -3.33 -26.11
CA ALA A 76 -9.78 -4.28 -25.79
C ALA A 76 -8.90 -3.81 -24.63
N LEU A 77 -9.32 -2.78 -23.88
CA LEU A 77 -8.57 -2.25 -22.76
C LEU A 77 -8.30 -3.34 -21.71
N SER A 78 -7.03 -3.64 -21.53
CA SER A 78 -6.53 -4.51 -20.47
C SER A 78 -5.32 -3.85 -19.84
N PRO A 79 -5.42 -3.40 -18.58
CA PRO A 79 -4.28 -2.82 -17.87
C PRO A 79 -3.08 -3.77 -17.85
N VAL A 80 -3.33 -5.06 -17.67
CA VAL A 80 -2.28 -6.09 -17.63
C VAL A 80 -1.55 -6.15 -18.98
N LYS A 81 -2.28 -6.32 -20.09
CA LYS A 81 -1.69 -6.38 -21.43
C LYS A 81 -0.91 -5.11 -21.82
N GLY A 82 -1.30 -3.96 -21.28
CA GLY A 82 -0.59 -2.71 -21.50
C GLY A 82 0.74 -2.64 -20.76
N VAL A 83 0.85 -3.29 -19.60
CA VAL A 83 2.03 -3.25 -18.72
C VAL A 83 3.04 -4.35 -19.05
N THR A 84 2.58 -5.55 -19.43
CA THR A 84 3.43 -6.71 -19.69
C THR A 84 4.66 -6.41 -20.56
N PRO A 85 4.55 -5.71 -21.70
CA PRO A 85 5.70 -5.41 -22.55
C PRO A 85 6.73 -4.47 -21.90
N LEU A 86 6.33 -3.72 -20.88
CA LEU A 86 7.19 -2.73 -20.21
C LEU A 86 8.07 -3.35 -19.13
N LYS A 87 7.71 -4.52 -18.60
CA LYS A 87 8.36 -5.15 -17.44
C LYS A 87 9.87 -5.32 -17.61
N ALA A 88 10.32 -5.74 -18.78
CA ALA A 88 11.74 -5.97 -19.05
C ALA A 88 12.61 -4.70 -18.89
N ALA A 89 12.04 -3.53 -19.17
CA ALA A 89 12.71 -2.24 -19.08
C ALA A 89 12.55 -1.55 -17.71
N MET A 90 11.72 -2.06 -16.82
CA MET A 90 11.54 -1.48 -15.48
C MET A 90 12.73 -1.85 -14.59
N THR A 91 13.43 -0.84 -14.07
CA THR A 91 14.46 -1.02 -13.05
C THR A 91 13.91 -0.74 -11.66
N VAL A 92 14.65 -1.15 -10.62
CA VAL A 92 14.31 -0.83 -9.21
C VAL A 92 14.21 0.68 -9.02
N GLU A 93 15.14 1.45 -9.60
CA GLU A 93 15.21 2.91 -9.49
C GLU A 93 14.01 3.57 -10.14
N ASP A 94 13.63 3.14 -11.36
CA ASP A 94 12.46 3.65 -12.07
C ASP A 94 11.17 3.40 -11.28
N ILE A 95 10.99 2.19 -10.78
CA ILE A 95 9.82 1.83 -9.98
C ILE A 95 9.81 2.67 -8.69
N ARG A 96 10.95 2.79 -8.02
CA ARG A 96 11.11 3.55 -6.80
C ARG A 96 10.74 5.03 -6.99
N GLU A 97 11.21 5.68 -8.05
CA GLU A 97 10.90 7.08 -8.35
C GLU A 97 9.39 7.30 -8.54
N ARG A 98 8.75 6.45 -9.35
CA ARG A 98 7.30 6.55 -9.62
C ARG A 98 6.46 6.28 -8.38
N ALA A 99 6.81 5.24 -7.63
CA ALA A 99 6.12 4.84 -6.41
C ALA A 99 6.24 5.89 -5.31
N ALA A 100 7.43 6.51 -5.12
CA ALA A 100 7.65 7.56 -4.15
C ALA A 100 6.68 8.75 -4.36
N ARG A 101 6.56 9.23 -5.61
CA ARG A 101 5.60 10.30 -5.95
C ARG A 101 4.15 9.93 -5.63
N THR A 102 3.80 8.65 -5.76
CA THR A 102 2.45 8.17 -5.45
C THR A 102 2.24 8.10 -3.93
N ILE A 103 3.21 7.58 -3.18
CA ILE A 103 3.19 7.56 -1.71
C ILE A 103 3.04 8.97 -1.14
N GLU A 104 3.86 9.92 -1.62
CA GLU A 104 3.79 11.32 -1.18
C GLU A 104 2.43 11.94 -1.45
N GLN A 105 1.81 11.63 -2.57
CA GLN A 105 0.45 12.09 -2.87
C GLN A 105 -0.56 11.49 -1.90
N CYS A 106 -0.49 10.20 -1.59
CA CYS A 106 -1.36 9.55 -0.62
C CYS A 106 -1.19 10.17 0.78
N ILE A 107 0.06 10.42 1.22
CA ILE A 107 0.35 11.08 2.50
C ILE A 107 -0.27 12.49 2.54
N ARG A 108 -0.11 13.28 1.48
CA ARG A 108 -0.70 14.62 1.39
C ARG A 108 -2.23 14.61 1.45
N HIS A 109 -2.87 13.51 1.04
CA HIS A 109 -4.32 13.33 1.13
C HIS A 109 -4.76 12.63 2.42
N GLY A 110 -3.85 12.43 3.38
CA GLY A 110 -4.17 11.94 4.73
C GLY A 110 -4.11 10.42 4.89
N ALA A 111 -3.56 9.68 3.92
CA ALA A 111 -3.32 8.26 4.11
C ALA A 111 -2.18 8.03 5.12
N THR A 112 -2.44 7.18 6.10
CA THR A 112 -1.47 6.75 7.13
C THR A 112 -1.17 5.26 7.08
N ARG A 113 -1.95 4.52 6.31
CA ARG A 113 -1.75 3.08 6.01
C ARG A 113 -2.03 2.80 4.55
N MET A 114 -1.32 1.84 4.01
CA MET A 114 -1.46 1.44 2.61
C MET A 114 -1.22 -0.06 2.46
N ARG A 115 -2.08 -0.72 1.69
CA ARG A 115 -1.85 -2.09 1.20
C ARG A 115 -1.56 -2.03 -0.28
N THR A 116 -0.36 -2.43 -0.68
CA THR A 116 0.05 -2.44 -2.08
C THR A 116 0.25 -3.85 -2.60
N GLN A 117 -0.36 -4.14 -3.74
CA GLN A 117 -0.13 -5.37 -4.49
C GLN A 117 1.13 -5.18 -5.34
N VAL A 118 2.11 -6.06 -5.12
CA VAL A 118 3.39 -6.06 -5.83
C VAL A 118 3.47 -7.33 -6.66
N GLU A 119 3.49 -7.15 -7.97
CA GLU A 119 3.58 -8.27 -8.89
C GLU A 119 4.96 -8.91 -8.85
N VAL A 120 4.98 -10.24 -8.81
CA VAL A 120 6.18 -11.05 -8.98
C VAL A 120 5.93 -12.13 -10.01
N ASP A 121 6.76 -12.14 -11.04
CA ASP A 121 6.80 -13.14 -12.10
C ASP A 121 8.17 -13.08 -12.82
N PRO A 122 8.50 -14.03 -13.70
CA PRO A 122 9.78 -14.01 -14.42
C PRO A 122 10.03 -12.75 -15.27
N GLY A 123 8.98 -12.05 -15.70
CA GLY A 123 9.12 -10.81 -16.50
C GLY A 123 9.63 -9.63 -15.69
N ILE A 124 9.14 -9.48 -14.45
CA ILE A 124 9.53 -8.38 -13.54
C ILE A 124 10.54 -8.84 -12.48
N GLY A 125 10.57 -10.14 -12.14
CA GLY A 125 11.37 -10.66 -11.02
C GLY A 125 10.95 -10.02 -9.70
N MET A 126 11.94 -9.72 -8.87
CA MET A 126 11.75 -9.09 -7.56
C MET A 126 11.93 -7.57 -7.58
N ARG A 127 12.11 -6.94 -8.76
CA ARG A 127 12.41 -5.49 -8.86
C ARG A 127 11.34 -4.60 -8.22
N GLY A 128 10.06 -4.93 -8.44
CA GLY A 128 8.95 -4.23 -7.80
C GLY A 128 8.97 -4.36 -6.28
N PHE A 129 9.21 -5.58 -5.79
CA PHE A 129 9.31 -5.87 -4.37
C PHE A 129 10.46 -5.11 -3.70
N GLU A 130 11.64 -5.11 -4.29
CA GLU A 130 12.81 -4.41 -3.77
C GLU A 130 12.59 -2.90 -3.69
N ALA A 131 12.04 -2.30 -4.74
CA ALA A 131 11.71 -0.89 -4.78
C ALA A 131 10.72 -0.51 -3.67
N VAL A 132 9.59 -1.22 -3.58
CA VAL A 132 8.53 -0.91 -2.61
C VAL A 132 9.01 -1.16 -1.18
N ARG A 133 9.75 -2.25 -0.92
CA ARG A 133 10.31 -2.54 0.40
C ARG A 133 11.24 -1.43 0.89
N SER A 134 12.09 -0.90 0.01
CA SER A 134 12.97 0.21 0.38
C SER A 134 12.17 1.49 0.70
N LEU A 135 11.11 1.78 -0.07
CA LEU A 135 10.25 2.93 0.19
C LEU A 135 9.44 2.77 1.48
N ALA A 136 8.96 1.56 1.80
CA ALA A 136 8.28 1.30 3.06
C ALA A 136 9.16 1.64 4.27
N ALA A 137 10.47 1.39 4.19
CA ALA A 137 11.42 1.79 5.21
C ALA A 137 11.62 3.32 5.27
N ASP A 138 11.75 3.98 4.12
CA ASP A 138 12.00 5.42 4.05
C ASP A 138 10.80 6.26 4.51
N TYR A 139 9.58 5.83 4.20
CA TYR A 139 8.34 6.55 4.53
C TYR A 139 7.66 6.11 5.82
N ARG A 140 8.25 5.18 6.61
CA ARG A 140 7.67 4.67 7.87
C ARG A 140 7.33 5.74 8.90
N TRP A 141 7.91 6.91 8.78
CA TRP A 141 7.63 8.07 9.64
C TRP A 141 6.24 8.69 9.37
N ALA A 142 5.63 8.43 8.22
CA ALA A 142 4.38 9.03 7.78
C ALA A 142 3.29 8.02 7.41
N ILE A 143 3.67 6.83 6.92
CA ILE A 143 2.72 5.83 6.41
C ILE A 143 3.26 4.42 6.62
N ASP A 144 2.38 3.52 7.10
CA ASP A 144 2.65 2.08 7.16
C ASP A 144 2.27 1.44 5.82
N ILE A 145 3.21 0.73 5.19
CA ILE A 145 3.00 0.07 3.90
C ILE A 145 3.08 -1.44 4.07
N GLU A 146 1.96 -2.12 3.83
CA GLU A 146 1.88 -3.58 3.74
C GLU A 146 2.05 -4.03 2.29
N MET A 147 2.93 -4.98 2.05
CA MET A 147 3.14 -5.56 0.72
C MET A 147 2.43 -6.91 0.60
N CYS A 148 1.57 -7.00 -0.42
CA CYS A 148 0.99 -8.24 -0.91
C CYS A 148 1.75 -8.68 -2.17
N VAL A 149 2.51 -9.76 -2.09
CA VAL A 149 3.10 -10.36 -3.31
C VAL A 149 2.05 -11.17 -4.04
N PHE A 150 1.95 -11.02 -5.35
CA PHE A 150 0.90 -11.70 -6.09
C PHE A 150 1.28 -12.05 -7.53
N ALA A 151 0.64 -13.13 -8.03
CA ALA A 151 0.74 -13.58 -9.41
C ALA A 151 -0.32 -12.88 -10.27
N GLN A 152 0.09 -11.92 -11.11
CA GLN A 152 -0.83 -11.18 -11.98
C GLN A 152 -1.14 -11.92 -13.28
N GLU A 153 -0.12 -12.48 -13.94
CA GLU A 153 -0.23 -13.03 -15.29
C GLU A 153 -0.29 -14.56 -15.32
N GLY A 154 -0.45 -15.16 -14.17
CA GLY A 154 -0.56 -16.61 -13.98
C GLY A 154 0.48 -17.16 -13.02
N LEU A 155 0.12 -18.25 -12.41
CA LEU A 155 0.95 -19.03 -11.50
C LEU A 155 1.16 -20.43 -12.08
N THR A 156 0.05 -21.11 -12.44
CA THR A 156 0.11 -22.49 -12.95
C THR A 156 0.62 -22.58 -14.38
N ASN A 157 0.49 -21.52 -15.16
CA ASN A 157 0.90 -21.42 -16.55
C ASN A 157 2.11 -20.51 -16.78
N TYR A 158 2.73 -20.01 -15.71
CA TYR A 158 3.92 -19.14 -15.83
C TYR A 158 5.04 -19.66 -14.91
N PRO A 159 5.85 -20.64 -15.40
CA PRO A 159 6.92 -21.27 -14.62
C PRO A 159 7.90 -20.25 -14.03
N GLY A 160 8.23 -20.39 -12.75
CA GLY A 160 9.09 -19.47 -11.99
C GLY A 160 8.32 -18.47 -11.10
N THR A 161 7.01 -18.32 -11.31
CA THR A 161 6.19 -17.41 -10.48
C THR A 161 6.04 -17.92 -9.05
N ASP A 162 5.87 -19.24 -8.85
CA ASP A 162 5.73 -19.85 -7.52
C ASP A 162 6.97 -19.58 -6.65
N GLU A 163 8.14 -19.77 -7.22
CA GLU A 163 9.42 -19.55 -6.54
C GLU A 163 9.59 -18.07 -6.13
N LEU A 164 9.13 -17.15 -6.97
CA LEU A 164 9.19 -15.71 -6.69
C LEU A 164 8.17 -15.30 -5.60
N LEU A 165 6.99 -15.90 -5.56
CA LEU A 165 6.04 -15.71 -4.46
C LEU A 165 6.64 -16.16 -3.14
N VAL A 166 7.21 -17.39 -3.13
CA VAL A 166 7.91 -17.95 -1.95
C VAL A 166 9.06 -17.04 -1.51
N GLU A 167 9.84 -16.52 -2.46
CA GLU A 167 10.94 -15.61 -2.17
C GLU A 167 10.43 -14.29 -1.53
N GLY A 168 9.35 -13.70 -2.06
CA GLY A 168 8.74 -12.50 -1.49
C GLY A 168 8.24 -12.71 -0.06
N LEU A 169 7.62 -13.85 0.21
CA LEU A 169 7.17 -14.24 1.56
C LEU A 169 8.35 -14.41 2.52
N LYS A 170 9.41 -15.12 2.11
CA LYS A 170 10.65 -15.26 2.88
C LYS A 170 11.33 -13.92 3.19
N ARG A 171 11.20 -12.95 2.29
CA ARG A 171 11.74 -11.59 2.47
C ARG A 171 10.83 -10.66 3.29
N GLY A 172 9.71 -11.18 3.80
CA GLY A 172 8.86 -10.49 4.77
C GLY A 172 7.61 -9.82 4.19
N ALA A 173 7.14 -10.20 3.01
CA ALA A 173 5.78 -9.87 2.59
C ALA A 173 4.79 -10.43 3.63
N LYS A 174 3.78 -9.62 3.98
CA LYS A 174 2.79 -9.97 5.01
C LYS A 174 1.50 -10.52 4.42
N LEU A 175 1.38 -10.44 3.10
CA LEU A 175 0.21 -10.90 2.36
C LEU A 175 0.67 -11.58 1.07
N ILE A 176 -0.15 -12.52 0.64
CA ILE A 176 -0.05 -13.14 -0.67
C ILE A 176 -1.37 -12.99 -1.41
N GLY A 177 -1.32 -12.89 -2.72
CA GLY A 177 -2.52 -12.81 -3.55
C GLY A 177 -2.33 -13.42 -4.92
N GLY A 178 -3.36 -13.31 -5.73
CA GLY A 178 -3.36 -13.78 -7.10
C GLY A 178 -4.38 -13.05 -7.96
N ALA A 179 -4.29 -13.31 -9.26
CA ALA A 179 -5.26 -12.85 -10.24
C ALA A 179 -5.76 -14.05 -11.07
N PRO A 180 -6.58 -14.93 -10.49
CA PRO A 180 -6.97 -16.21 -11.12
C PRO A 180 -7.59 -16.06 -12.51
N ARG A 181 -8.19 -14.91 -12.78
CA ARG A 181 -8.75 -14.57 -14.10
C ARG A 181 -7.72 -14.69 -15.24
N TYR A 182 -6.44 -14.51 -14.93
CA TYR A 182 -5.36 -14.54 -15.94
C TYR A 182 -4.59 -15.86 -15.94
N ASP A 183 -5.00 -16.83 -15.12
CA ASP A 183 -4.39 -18.14 -15.05
C ASP A 183 -5.09 -19.15 -15.96
N ALA A 184 -4.36 -20.07 -16.53
CA ALA A 184 -4.92 -21.19 -17.28
C ALA A 184 -5.70 -22.18 -16.39
N ASN A 185 -5.35 -22.25 -15.10
CA ASN A 185 -6.06 -23.01 -14.07
C ASN A 185 -6.39 -22.09 -12.88
N PRO A 186 -7.49 -21.31 -12.95
CA PRO A 186 -7.88 -20.38 -11.88
C PRO A 186 -8.01 -21.04 -10.50
N ALA A 187 -8.59 -22.23 -10.43
CA ALA A 187 -8.76 -22.98 -9.18
C ALA A 187 -7.40 -23.36 -8.58
N GLY A 188 -6.49 -23.91 -9.40
CA GLY A 188 -5.14 -24.26 -8.95
C GLY A 188 -4.33 -23.06 -8.44
N GLN A 189 -4.50 -21.87 -9.06
CA GLN A 189 -3.89 -20.66 -8.53
C GLN A 189 -4.44 -20.32 -7.15
N ILE A 190 -5.76 -20.38 -6.95
CA ILE A 190 -6.40 -20.10 -5.66
C ILE A 190 -5.90 -21.09 -4.61
N GLU A 191 -5.96 -22.39 -4.91
CA GLU A 191 -5.50 -23.44 -3.99
C GLU A 191 -4.05 -23.22 -3.56
N ARG A 192 -3.16 -22.91 -4.51
CA ARG A 192 -1.75 -22.66 -4.23
C ARG A 192 -1.52 -21.41 -3.37
N VAL A 193 -2.26 -20.33 -3.63
CA VAL A 193 -2.20 -19.11 -2.80
C VAL A 193 -2.60 -19.42 -1.35
N PHE A 194 -3.67 -20.20 -1.14
CA PHE A 194 -4.08 -20.63 0.21
C PHE A 194 -3.08 -21.56 0.89
N GLU A 195 -2.43 -22.45 0.13
CA GLU A 195 -1.34 -23.29 0.66
C GLU A 195 -0.18 -22.46 1.15
N LEU A 196 0.30 -21.51 0.34
CA LEU A 196 1.39 -20.62 0.71
C LEU A 196 1.02 -19.71 1.89
N ALA A 197 -0.20 -19.19 1.92
CA ALA A 197 -0.67 -18.39 3.04
C ALA A 197 -0.62 -19.17 4.36
N ARG A 198 -1.09 -20.42 4.37
CA ARG A 198 -0.99 -21.29 5.56
C ARG A 198 0.44 -21.65 5.91
N GLN A 199 1.29 -21.92 4.90
CA GLN A 199 2.69 -22.30 5.12
C GLN A 199 3.51 -21.17 5.77
N PHE A 200 3.23 -19.93 5.40
CA PHE A 200 3.98 -18.76 5.86
C PHE A 200 3.25 -17.95 6.94
N ASP A 201 2.04 -18.39 7.34
CA ASP A 201 1.20 -17.71 8.34
C ASP A 201 0.97 -16.23 7.98
N VAL A 202 0.49 -15.99 6.76
CA VAL A 202 0.21 -14.65 6.22
C VAL A 202 -1.22 -14.54 5.72
N ASP A 203 -1.73 -13.31 5.65
CA ASP A 203 -3.06 -12.99 5.11
C ASP A 203 -3.11 -13.08 3.57
N ILE A 204 -4.33 -13.14 2.98
CA ILE A 204 -4.59 -13.17 1.54
C ILE A 204 -5.28 -11.87 1.10
#